data_9b99c68c1740904bac56cb28175efcc1
#
_entry.id   9b99c68c1740904bac56cb28175efcc1
#
_cell.length_a   1.000
_cell.length_b   1.000
_cell.length_c   1.000
_cell.angle_alpha   90.00
_cell.angle_beta   90.00
_cell.angle_gamma   90.00
#
_symmetry.space_group_name_H-M   'P 1'
#
loop_
_entity.id
_entity.type
_entity.pdbx_description
1 polymer ?
#
loop_
_entity_poly.entity_id
_entity_poly.type
_entity_poly.pdbx_seq_one_letter_code
_entity_poly.pdbx_strand_id
1 'polypeptide(L)'
;MRKSRAIAAAIASLSLVVAACGGDEETAPTESSAETTSAETTPAETTPGETTPAETTPGEVDYMWTPNADVLAGAEGQVNIVAWPGYIEDGSTAPEYDWVTPFETITSCQVNVRVGATSDEMVQLMQSGEYDGVSASGDATQRLMSGGEVAEIDLAEYTSYADIFDGLKDKPWNSLDGKPYGIPHGRGANVLVYNTEAFPDGLDTWAPMWEAGSVAEGAVSVYDSPIYIADAALWLMATQPELGITNPYALDQTQFDAAIALLESQEAIAGQYWADYVVQAGSMVDGTLLAGTTWQVVANFAEGEGAKIATTKPAEGATGWSDTWMLSTKAANPNCMKLWMDWISSPWANAQATEYFGEAPSNRKGCALTANADHCTMFHAEDEDYWTDVWYWTTATEECLDGRTDVTCVPYTEWVNAWNALRA
;
A
#
# COMPACT_ATOMS: atom_id res chain seq x y z
N MET A 1 -16.08 -16.77 5.95
CA MET A 1 -16.63 -16.17 7.19
C MET A 1 -15.74 -16.24 8.43
N ARG A 2 -14.72 -17.14 8.57
CA ARG A 2 -13.81 -17.16 9.72
C ARG A 2 -12.49 -16.38 9.49
N LYS A 3 -12.11 -16.09 8.24
CA LYS A 3 -10.85 -15.42 7.88
C LYS A 3 -10.91 -13.88 7.97
N SER A 4 -12.10 -13.27 7.81
CA SER A 4 -12.27 -11.81 7.91
C SER A 4 -12.10 -11.22 9.32
N ARG A 5 -12.16 -12.06 10.37
CA ARG A 5 -12.04 -11.57 11.76
C ARG A 5 -10.60 -11.33 12.24
N ALA A 6 -9.62 -11.93 11.59
CA ALA A 6 -8.21 -11.78 11.96
C ALA A 6 -7.63 -10.43 11.51
N ILE A 7 -8.02 -9.95 10.32
CA ILE A 7 -7.58 -8.65 9.78
C ILE A 7 -8.10 -7.48 10.64
N ALA A 8 -9.35 -7.60 11.15
CA ALA A 8 -9.94 -6.58 12.02
C ALA A 8 -9.22 -6.41 13.38
N ALA A 9 -8.66 -7.49 13.92
CA ALA A 9 -7.95 -7.44 15.20
C ALA A 9 -6.58 -6.77 15.12
N ALA A 10 -5.92 -6.86 13.97
CA ALA A 10 -4.58 -6.32 13.74
C ALA A 10 -4.55 -4.79 13.68
N ILE A 11 -5.60 -4.17 13.12
CA ILE A 11 -5.65 -2.71 12.92
C ILE A 11 -6.08 -1.97 14.19
N ALA A 12 -6.87 -2.60 15.07
CA ALA A 12 -7.31 -1.99 16.32
C ALA A 12 -6.17 -1.80 17.37
N SER A 13 -5.06 -2.49 17.23
CA SER A 13 -3.92 -2.40 18.15
C SER A 13 -2.95 -1.25 17.87
N LEU A 14 -3.02 -0.61 16.70
CA LEU A 14 -2.13 0.50 16.33
C LEU A 14 -2.57 1.87 16.87
N SER A 15 -3.80 1.98 17.41
CA SER A 15 -4.39 3.25 17.86
C SER A 15 -4.08 3.63 19.32
N LEU A 16 -3.22 2.92 20.06
CA LEU A 16 -3.06 3.05 21.52
C LEU A 16 -1.70 3.55 22.02
N VAL A 17 -0.84 4.12 21.18
CA VAL A 17 0.51 4.59 21.56
C VAL A 17 0.67 6.12 21.52
N VAL A 18 -0.37 6.93 21.61
CA VAL A 18 -0.22 8.37 21.83
C VAL A 18 -1.13 8.83 22.96
N ALA A 19 -0.72 8.65 24.21
CA ALA A 19 -0.95 9.54 25.36
C ALA A 19 -0.54 8.90 26.68
N ALA A 20 0.64 9.18 27.20
CA ALA A 20 0.90 9.37 28.63
C ALA A 20 2.30 9.91 28.89
N CYS A 21 2.39 11.22 29.04
CA CYS A 21 3.43 11.86 29.86
C CYS A 21 2.73 12.68 30.93
N GLY A 22 3.05 12.42 32.20
CA GLY A 22 2.73 13.35 33.29
C GLY A 22 2.52 12.71 34.66
N GLY A 23 3.58 12.68 35.49
CA GLY A 23 3.56 13.17 36.90
C GLY A 23 3.27 12.18 38.05
N ASP A 24 4.32 11.74 38.67
CA ASP A 24 4.68 11.71 40.09
C ASP A 24 3.83 11.07 41.21
N GLU A 25 4.57 10.31 41.98
CA GLU A 25 4.72 10.08 43.44
C GLU A 25 4.00 8.90 44.13
N GLU A 26 4.88 7.98 44.55
CA GLU A 26 5.10 7.36 45.87
C GLU A 26 3.91 6.75 46.68
N THR A 27 3.96 5.47 46.94
CA THR A 27 4.27 4.82 48.24
C THR A 27 3.97 3.32 48.23
N ALA A 28 4.97 2.52 48.59
CA ALA A 28 4.81 1.16 49.12
C ALA A 28 4.59 1.27 50.65
N PRO A 29 4.28 0.23 51.44
CA PRO A 29 4.68 -1.19 51.33
C PRO A 29 3.68 -2.24 51.89
N THR A 30 4.06 -3.46 51.87
CA THR A 30 4.08 -4.52 52.87
C THR A 30 3.34 -5.83 52.57
N GLU A 31 4.11 -6.87 52.75
CA GLU A 31 3.96 -8.33 52.74
C GLU A 31 2.73 -8.92 53.47
N SER A 32 2.31 -10.11 53.05
CA SER A 32 2.22 -11.24 53.99
C SER A 32 2.01 -12.59 53.29
N SER A 33 2.87 -13.51 53.64
CA SER A 33 2.90 -14.92 53.32
C SER A 33 1.76 -15.72 54.00
N ALA A 34 1.36 -16.84 53.40
CA ALA A 34 0.99 -18.07 54.13
C ALA A 34 1.05 -19.31 53.23
N GLU A 35 2.00 -20.18 53.53
CA GLU A 35 2.06 -21.59 53.14
C GLU A 35 0.94 -22.39 53.78
N THR A 36 0.45 -23.42 53.10
CA THR A 36 -0.01 -24.66 53.76
C THR A 36 0.18 -25.88 52.87
N THR A 37 0.95 -26.80 53.39
CA THR A 37 1.27 -28.16 52.95
C THR A 37 0.16 -29.18 53.28
N SER A 38 0.13 -30.26 52.51
CA SER A 38 -0.16 -31.68 52.81
C SER A 38 -1.17 -32.31 51.86
N ALA A 39 -1.14 -33.54 51.40
CA ALA A 39 -0.26 -34.71 51.53
C ALA A 39 -0.71 -35.73 50.46
N GLU A 40 0.17 -36.56 50.13
CA GLU A 40 0.27 -37.77 49.32
C GLU A 40 -0.90 -38.79 49.48
N THR A 41 -1.37 -39.35 48.34
CA THR A 41 -1.76 -40.78 48.25
C THR A 41 -1.64 -41.24 46.80
N THR A 42 -0.73 -42.19 46.55
CA THR A 42 -0.59 -43.00 45.35
C THR A 42 -1.57 -44.18 45.40
N PRO A 43 -2.11 -44.62 44.28
CA PRO A 43 -2.09 -46.02 43.89
C PRO A 43 -1.64 -46.31 42.45
N ALA A 44 -1.13 -47.50 42.29
CA ALA A 44 -0.36 -48.15 41.29
C ALA A 44 -0.90 -48.19 39.85
N GLU A 45 0.07 -48.20 38.98
CA GLU A 45 0.30 -48.79 37.65
C GLU A 45 -0.82 -49.60 37.00
N THR A 46 -1.19 -49.18 35.77
CA THR A 46 -1.38 -50.08 34.63
C THR A 46 -0.96 -49.34 33.34
N THR A 47 0.12 -49.81 32.72
CA THR A 47 0.65 -49.36 31.45
C THR A 47 -0.17 -49.94 30.29
N PRO A 48 -0.68 -49.12 29.36
CA PRO A 48 -0.92 -49.54 28.00
C PRO A 48 0.13 -48.87 27.07
N GLY A 49 0.61 -49.63 26.11
CA GLY A 49 1.70 -49.26 25.21
C GLY A 49 1.56 -47.90 24.53
N GLU A 50 2.60 -47.18 24.68
CA GLU A 50 2.86 -45.89 24.03
C GLU A 50 3.14 -46.14 22.57
N THR A 51 2.14 -45.90 21.70
CA THR A 51 2.39 -45.60 20.29
C THR A 51 2.68 -44.11 20.23
N THR A 52 3.96 -43.78 20.21
CA THR A 52 4.45 -42.44 19.87
C THR A 52 3.87 -42.04 18.53
N PRO A 53 3.09 -40.94 18.46
CA PRO A 53 2.80 -40.35 17.16
C PRO A 53 4.14 -39.91 16.56
N ALA A 54 4.40 -40.30 15.31
CA ALA A 54 5.53 -39.78 14.58
C ALA A 54 5.41 -38.23 14.61
N GLU A 55 6.42 -37.57 15.20
CA GLU A 55 6.65 -36.16 14.99
C GLU A 55 6.85 -35.99 13.49
N THR A 56 5.80 -35.50 12.82
CA THR A 56 5.96 -34.91 11.50
C THR A 56 6.76 -33.65 11.72
N THR A 57 8.03 -33.68 11.38
CA THR A 57 8.84 -32.48 11.18
C THR A 57 8.01 -31.55 10.28
N PRO A 58 7.73 -30.30 10.66
CA PRO A 58 7.11 -29.35 9.73
C PRO A 58 7.96 -29.34 8.47
N GLY A 59 7.35 -29.60 7.31
CA GLY A 59 8.06 -29.56 6.04
C GLY A 59 8.73 -28.20 5.93
N GLU A 60 10.01 -28.21 5.54
CA GLU A 60 10.77 -26.99 5.25
C GLU A 60 9.95 -26.19 4.21
N VAL A 61 9.61 -24.94 4.52
CA VAL A 61 8.84 -24.09 3.59
C VAL A 61 9.73 -23.76 2.41
N ASP A 62 9.29 -24.11 1.22
CA ASP A 62 9.96 -23.68 -0.01
C ASP A 62 9.51 -22.23 -0.31
N TYR A 63 10.37 -21.28 -0.01
CA TYR A 63 10.13 -19.86 -0.28
C TYR A 63 10.28 -19.50 -1.78
N MET A 64 10.66 -20.45 -2.62
CA MET A 64 10.89 -20.24 -4.06
C MET A 64 11.83 -19.06 -4.33
N TRP A 65 12.81 -18.88 -3.47
CA TRP A 65 13.81 -17.83 -3.54
C TRP A 65 15.21 -18.35 -3.20
N THR A 66 16.18 -17.90 -3.95
CA THR A 66 17.60 -18.16 -3.67
C THR A 66 18.33 -16.82 -3.77
N PRO A 67 18.90 -16.32 -2.68
CA PRO A 67 19.61 -15.05 -2.70
C PRO A 67 20.82 -15.09 -3.63
N ASN A 68 21.13 -13.98 -4.27
CA ASN A 68 22.38 -13.80 -5.00
C ASN A 68 23.57 -14.01 -4.05
N ALA A 69 24.43 -14.98 -4.34
CA ALA A 69 25.50 -15.39 -3.44
C ALA A 69 26.55 -14.31 -3.19
N ASP A 70 26.84 -13.48 -4.19
CA ASP A 70 27.82 -12.39 -4.07
C ASP A 70 27.25 -11.24 -3.22
N VAL A 71 25.97 -10.93 -3.38
CA VAL A 71 25.27 -9.92 -2.54
C VAL A 71 25.16 -10.42 -1.10
N LEU A 72 24.79 -11.70 -0.90
CA LEU A 72 24.69 -12.29 0.42
C LEU A 72 26.04 -12.33 1.16
N ALA A 73 27.14 -12.61 0.45
CA ALA A 73 28.47 -12.60 1.04
C ALA A 73 28.90 -11.19 1.54
N GLY A 74 28.29 -10.13 1.02
CA GLY A 74 28.52 -8.75 1.42
C GLY A 74 27.49 -8.20 2.41
N ALA A 75 26.58 -9.01 2.92
CA ALA A 75 25.50 -8.57 3.80
C ALA A 75 26.01 -7.91 5.09
N GLU A 76 25.45 -6.76 5.45
CA GLU A 76 25.94 -5.90 6.55
C GLU A 76 25.29 -6.24 7.91
N GLY A 77 24.31 -7.15 7.93
CA GLY A 77 23.67 -7.65 9.14
C GLY A 77 22.42 -6.88 9.58
N GLN A 78 22.06 -5.80 8.88
CA GLN A 78 20.81 -5.06 9.09
C GLN A 78 20.39 -4.29 7.84
N VAL A 79 19.14 -3.87 7.80
CA VAL A 79 18.59 -2.95 6.79
C VAL A 79 17.58 -2.00 7.44
N ASN A 80 17.68 -0.70 7.11
CA ASN A 80 16.77 0.33 7.59
C ASN A 80 15.90 0.82 6.42
N ILE A 81 14.60 0.57 6.48
CA ILE A 81 13.68 0.72 5.36
C ILE A 81 12.58 1.72 5.71
N VAL A 82 12.25 2.61 4.78
CA VAL A 82 11.00 3.37 4.79
C VAL A 82 9.96 2.60 4.00
N ALA A 83 8.79 2.34 4.58
CA ALA A 83 7.73 1.57 3.92
C ALA A 83 6.33 2.05 4.30
N TRP A 84 5.35 1.72 3.48
CA TRP A 84 3.95 1.90 3.81
C TRP A 84 3.52 1.02 4.99
N PRO A 85 2.46 1.41 5.74
CA PRO A 85 1.85 0.52 6.73
C PRO A 85 1.44 -0.81 6.09
N GLY A 86 1.78 -1.93 6.71
CA GLY A 86 1.42 -3.26 6.23
C GLY A 86 2.36 -3.86 5.18
N TYR A 87 3.44 -3.18 4.79
CA TYR A 87 4.42 -3.71 3.82
C TYR A 87 5.55 -4.50 4.48
N ILE A 88 5.64 -4.49 5.80
CA ILE A 88 6.66 -5.22 6.56
C ILE A 88 6.00 -5.84 7.78
N GLU A 89 5.81 -7.16 7.75
CA GLU A 89 5.16 -7.93 8.82
C GLU A 89 6.05 -9.07 9.30
N ASP A 90 6.15 -9.18 10.63
CA ASP A 90 6.95 -10.17 11.36
C ASP A 90 6.07 -11.13 12.19
N GLY A 91 4.79 -11.22 11.88
CA GLY A 91 3.80 -12.01 12.60
C GLY A 91 3.30 -11.37 13.90
N SER A 92 3.79 -10.19 14.27
CA SER A 92 3.36 -9.52 15.51
C SER A 92 1.95 -8.92 15.40
N THR A 93 1.58 -8.47 14.21
CA THR A 93 0.25 -7.91 13.92
C THR A 93 -0.74 -9.00 13.52
N ALA A 94 -0.33 -9.90 12.63
CA ALA A 94 -1.13 -11.01 12.15
C ALA A 94 -0.26 -12.28 12.11
N PRO A 95 -0.40 -13.20 13.08
CA PRO A 95 0.50 -14.36 13.23
C PRO A 95 0.57 -15.30 12.03
N GLU A 96 -0.40 -15.24 11.11
CA GLU A 96 -0.42 -16.00 9.87
C GLU A 96 0.42 -15.36 8.75
N TYR A 97 0.89 -14.12 8.92
CA TYR A 97 1.68 -13.38 7.95
C TYR A 97 3.02 -12.96 8.57
N ASP A 98 4.08 -13.57 8.11
CA ASP A 98 5.46 -13.28 8.55
C ASP A 98 6.42 -13.54 7.40
N TRP A 99 6.82 -12.50 6.71
CA TRP A 99 7.86 -12.58 5.67
C TRP A 99 9.18 -11.93 6.11
N VAL A 100 9.23 -11.35 7.31
CA VAL A 100 10.44 -10.75 7.89
C VAL A 100 11.33 -11.81 8.54
N THR A 101 10.80 -12.64 9.44
CA THR A 101 11.58 -13.66 10.15
C THR A 101 12.30 -14.65 9.23
N PRO A 102 11.67 -15.18 8.15
CA PRO A 102 12.39 -16.01 7.18
C PRO A 102 13.52 -15.28 6.48
N PHE A 103 13.31 -14.03 6.07
CA PHE A 103 14.35 -13.20 5.46
C PHE A 103 15.56 -13.02 6.39
N GLU A 104 15.32 -12.62 7.63
CA GLU A 104 16.37 -12.44 8.65
C GLU A 104 17.13 -13.75 8.91
N THR A 105 16.41 -14.87 8.96
CA THR A 105 17.01 -16.19 9.17
C THR A 105 17.93 -16.60 8.02
N ILE A 106 17.51 -16.36 6.77
CA ILE A 106 18.27 -16.74 5.58
C ILE A 106 19.47 -15.81 5.34
N THR A 107 19.29 -14.50 5.57
CA THR A 107 20.27 -13.50 5.17
C THR A 107 21.14 -12.99 6.34
N SER A 108 20.68 -13.15 7.56
CA SER A 108 21.21 -12.51 8.77
C SER A 108 21.11 -10.97 8.74
N CYS A 109 20.26 -10.39 7.86
CA CYS A 109 19.97 -8.96 7.80
C CYS A 109 18.74 -8.65 8.66
N GLN A 110 18.91 -8.00 9.81
CA GLN A 110 17.80 -7.55 10.66
C GLN A 110 17.06 -6.40 10.00
N VAL A 111 15.73 -6.47 9.95
CA VAL A 111 14.86 -5.48 9.31
C VAL A 111 14.40 -4.45 10.34
N ASN A 112 14.75 -3.18 10.10
CA ASN A 112 14.27 -2.04 10.85
C ASN A 112 13.39 -1.19 9.95
N VAL A 113 12.11 -1.01 10.31
CA VAL A 113 11.17 -0.24 9.49
C VAL A 113 10.85 1.11 10.11
N ARG A 114 10.79 2.14 9.26
CA ARG A 114 10.12 3.40 9.50
C ARG A 114 8.88 3.48 8.62
N VAL A 115 7.72 3.46 9.22
CA VAL A 115 6.46 3.64 8.48
C VAL A 115 6.32 5.10 8.07
N GLY A 116 6.11 5.35 6.78
CA GLY A 116 5.71 6.63 6.20
C GLY A 116 4.21 6.62 5.90
N ALA A 117 3.54 7.73 6.14
CA ALA A 117 2.09 7.85 5.97
C ALA A 117 1.69 8.49 4.63
N THR A 118 2.59 9.24 3.99
CA THR A 118 2.36 9.94 2.73
C THR A 118 3.58 9.90 1.83
N SER A 119 3.37 10.07 0.51
CA SER A 119 4.46 10.20 -0.47
C SER A 119 5.45 11.31 -0.10
N ASP A 120 4.95 12.44 0.42
CA ASP A 120 5.80 13.57 0.81
C ASP A 120 6.66 13.25 2.03
N GLU A 121 6.12 12.55 3.04
CA GLU A 121 6.90 12.06 4.19
C GLU A 121 7.98 11.08 3.73
N MET A 122 7.66 10.16 2.81
CA MET A 122 8.63 9.20 2.28
C MET A 122 9.81 9.89 1.60
N VAL A 123 9.55 10.91 0.78
CA VAL A 123 10.59 11.71 0.13
C VAL A 123 11.46 12.41 1.18
N GLN A 124 10.85 13.03 2.20
CA GLN A 124 11.59 13.72 3.27
C GLN A 124 12.47 12.76 4.08
N LEU A 125 11.94 11.57 4.43
CA LEU A 125 12.70 10.55 5.14
C LEU A 125 13.91 10.08 4.33
N MET A 126 13.76 9.84 3.03
CA MET A 126 14.87 9.43 2.16
C MET A 126 15.93 10.54 2.01
N GLN A 127 15.52 11.81 1.95
CA GLN A 127 16.42 12.94 1.89
C GLN A 127 17.30 13.08 3.14
N SER A 128 16.85 12.59 4.30
CA SER A 128 17.66 12.55 5.53
C SER A 128 18.96 11.74 5.36
N GLY A 129 18.94 10.73 4.48
CA GLY A 129 20.07 9.82 4.26
C GLY A 129 20.27 8.79 5.39
N GLU A 130 19.27 8.60 6.25
CA GLU A 130 19.33 7.66 7.39
C GLU A 130 18.84 6.25 7.01
N TYR A 131 18.23 6.09 5.82
CA TYR A 131 17.61 4.84 5.38
C TYR A 131 18.31 4.23 4.19
N ASP A 132 18.32 2.90 4.15
CA ASP A 132 18.97 2.11 3.09
C ASP A 132 18.08 2.00 1.84
N GLY A 133 16.78 2.10 2.02
CA GLY A 133 15.82 2.04 0.91
C GLY A 133 14.40 2.40 1.32
N VAL A 134 13.52 2.36 0.33
CA VAL A 134 12.13 2.79 0.46
C VAL A 134 11.22 1.95 -0.43
N SER A 135 9.96 1.75 0.00
CA SER A 135 8.85 1.44 -0.90
C SER A 135 7.96 2.68 -1.03
N ALA A 136 7.77 3.16 -2.25
CA ALA A 136 6.99 4.38 -2.51
C ALA A 136 6.20 4.30 -3.81
N SER A 137 5.14 5.10 -3.89
CA SER A 137 4.28 5.22 -5.07
C SER A 137 4.89 6.12 -6.15
N GLY A 138 4.35 6.06 -7.37
CA GLY A 138 4.97 6.65 -8.56
C GLY A 138 5.26 8.15 -8.48
N ASP A 139 4.42 8.91 -7.79
CA ASP A 139 4.63 10.34 -7.55
C ASP A 139 5.83 10.64 -6.62
N ALA A 140 6.13 9.75 -5.68
CA ALA A 140 7.31 9.86 -4.84
C ALA A 140 8.56 9.28 -5.52
N THR A 141 8.46 8.10 -6.16
CA THR A 141 9.61 7.45 -6.78
C THR A 141 10.26 8.30 -7.87
N GLN A 142 9.47 8.99 -8.68
CA GLN A 142 9.99 9.91 -9.71
C GLN A 142 10.76 11.08 -9.11
N ARG A 143 10.27 11.65 -7.99
CA ARG A 143 10.98 12.71 -7.26
C ARG A 143 12.30 12.20 -6.67
N LEU A 144 12.30 10.98 -6.13
CA LEU A 144 13.49 10.34 -5.57
C LEU A 144 14.55 10.04 -6.64
N MET A 145 14.12 9.54 -7.82
CA MET A 145 15.00 9.31 -8.97
C MET A 145 15.59 10.62 -9.48
N SER A 146 14.74 11.61 -9.75
CA SER A 146 15.16 12.91 -10.28
C SER A 146 16.03 13.70 -9.28
N GLY A 147 15.77 13.54 -7.98
CA GLY A 147 16.55 14.15 -6.89
C GLY A 147 17.88 13.47 -6.62
N GLY A 148 18.12 12.27 -7.21
CA GLY A 148 19.34 11.49 -6.97
C GLY A 148 19.40 10.86 -5.57
N GLU A 149 18.27 10.68 -4.91
CA GLU A 149 18.20 10.04 -3.59
C GLU A 149 18.24 8.51 -3.67
N VAL A 150 17.88 7.93 -4.80
CA VAL A 150 17.89 6.50 -5.08
C VAL A 150 18.85 6.15 -6.22
N ALA A 151 19.42 4.95 -6.15
CA ALA A 151 20.46 4.47 -7.04
C ALA A 151 19.88 3.72 -8.26
N GLU A 152 20.56 3.82 -9.39
CA GLU A 152 20.41 2.86 -10.49
C GLU A 152 20.78 1.47 -9.99
N ILE A 153 19.99 0.44 -10.36
CA ILE A 153 20.20 -0.94 -9.95
C ILE A 153 20.64 -1.82 -11.12
N ASP A 154 21.44 -2.85 -10.85
CA ASP A 154 21.74 -3.90 -11.83
C ASP A 154 20.72 -5.04 -11.68
N LEU A 155 19.81 -5.16 -12.63
CA LEU A 155 18.76 -6.18 -12.59
C LEU A 155 19.30 -7.62 -12.57
N ALA A 156 20.56 -7.85 -12.95
CA ALA A 156 21.18 -9.17 -12.87
C ALA A 156 21.45 -9.61 -11.41
N GLU A 157 21.44 -8.68 -10.45
CA GLU A 157 21.58 -9.00 -9.02
C GLU A 157 20.27 -9.54 -8.39
N TYR A 158 19.12 -9.39 -9.07
CA TYR A 158 17.79 -9.71 -8.55
C TYR A 158 17.19 -10.94 -9.26
N THR A 159 17.15 -12.07 -8.54
CA THR A 159 16.74 -13.36 -9.11
C THR A 159 15.23 -13.41 -9.38
N SER A 160 14.44 -12.67 -8.60
CA SER A 160 12.98 -12.62 -8.68
C SER A 160 12.46 -11.73 -9.82
N TYR A 161 13.28 -10.80 -10.32
CA TYR A 161 12.84 -9.81 -11.32
C TYR A 161 12.31 -10.43 -12.62
N ALA A 162 12.82 -11.59 -13.02
CA ALA A 162 12.37 -12.31 -14.21
C ALA A 162 10.87 -12.67 -14.16
N ASP A 163 10.36 -12.90 -12.96
CA ASP A 163 8.98 -13.32 -12.71
C ASP A 163 8.00 -12.15 -12.50
N ILE A 164 8.47 -10.91 -12.49
CA ILE A 164 7.61 -9.71 -12.42
C ILE A 164 6.79 -9.62 -13.72
N PHE A 165 5.52 -9.20 -13.61
CA PHE A 165 4.66 -8.94 -14.76
C PHE A 165 5.27 -7.88 -15.69
N ASP A 166 5.24 -8.12 -16.99
CA ASP A 166 5.85 -7.23 -17.98
C ASP A 166 5.16 -5.85 -18.01
N GLY A 167 3.86 -5.82 -17.67
CA GLY A 167 3.09 -4.58 -17.52
C GLY A 167 3.62 -3.64 -16.43
N LEU A 168 4.45 -4.12 -15.50
CA LEU A 168 5.02 -3.33 -14.40
C LEU A 168 6.50 -2.95 -14.58
N LYS A 169 7.19 -3.56 -15.56
CA LYS A 169 8.60 -3.31 -15.83
C LYS A 169 8.81 -2.05 -16.68
N ASP A 170 9.95 -1.40 -16.50
CA ASP A 170 10.39 -0.25 -17.32
C ASP A 170 9.35 0.88 -17.41
N LYS A 171 8.73 1.17 -16.26
CA LYS A 171 7.72 2.24 -16.16
C LYS A 171 8.33 3.52 -15.60
N PRO A 172 7.71 4.69 -15.85
CA PRO A 172 8.21 5.96 -15.33
C PRO A 172 8.40 6.01 -13.81
N TRP A 173 7.69 5.19 -13.07
CA TRP A 173 7.80 5.12 -11.60
C TRP A 173 8.88 4.16 -11.08
N ASN A 174 9.53 3.38 -11.93
CA ASN A 174 10.64 2.50 -11.55
C ASN A 174 11.86 2.58 -12.48
N SER A 175 11.80 3.47 -13.49
CA SER A 175 12.84 3.62 -14.51
C SER A 175 12.95 5.09 -14.93
N LEU A 176 14.18 5.58 -15.14
CA LEU A 176 14.47 6.93 -15.61
C LEU A 176 15.53 6.83 -16.72
N ASP A 177 15.27 7.46 -17.87
CA ASP A 177 16.17 7.46 -19.05
C ASP A 177 16.57 6.04 -19.50
N GLY A 178 15.64 5.08 -19.39
CA GLY A 178 15.87 3.68 -19.76
C GLY A 178 16.74 2.89 -18.78
N LYS A 179 16.99 3.43 -17.59
CA LYS A 179 17.75 2.79 -16.51
C LYS A 179 16.82 2.39 -15.37
N PRO A 180 16.95 1.16 -14.84
CA PRO A 180 16.14 0.69 -13.73
C PRO A 180 16.62 1.30 -12.40
N TYR A 181 15.67 1.69 -11.55
CA TYR A 181 15.92 2.24 -10.21
C TYR A 181 15.21 1.45 -9.10
N GLY A 182 14.32 0.53 -9.47
CA GLY A 182 13.60 -0.21 -8.44
C GLY A 182 12.84 -1.42 -8.96
N ILE A 183 12.32 -2.21 -8.02
CA ILE A 183 11.56 -3.42 -8.23
C ILE A 183 10.10 -3.16 -7.85
N PRO A 184 9.11 -3.38 -8.74
CA PRO A 184 7.70 -3.23 -8.41
C PRO A 184 7.27 -4.17 -7.28
N HIS A 185 6.50 -3.65 -6.31
CA HIS A 185 5.91 -4.43 -5.23
C HIS A 185 4.56 -5.03 -5.60
N GLY A 186 3.67 -4.17 -6.11
CA GLY A 186 2.31 -4.50 -6.50
C GLY A 186 1.67 -3.34 -7.24
N ARG A 187 0.37 -3.44 -7.48
CA ARG A 187 -0.43 -2.36 -8.06
C ARG A 187 -1.87 -2.38 -7.56
N GLY A 188 -2.51 -1.19 -7.50
CA GLY A 188 -3.90 -1.01 -7.17
C GLY A 188 -4.55 0.11 -7.97
N ALA A 189 -5.86 0.00 -8.21
CA ALA A 189 -6.66 1.09 -8.73
C ALA A 189 -7.30 1.86 -7.57
N ASN A 190 -7.48 3.16 -7.75
CA ASN A 190 -8.38 3.94 -6.92
C ASN A 190 -9.80 3.67 -7.43
N VAL A 191 -10.59 2.94 -6.67
CA VAL A 191 -11.92 2.51 -7.09
C VAL A 191 -13.02 3.41 -6.51
N LEU A 192 -14.14 3.48 -7.19
CA LEU A 192 -15.36 4.05 -6.64
C LEU A 192 -15.96 3.07 -5.64
N VAL A 193 -16.10 3.48 -4.37
CA VAL A 193 -16.90 2.78 -3.37
C VAL A 193 -18.26 3.47 -3.27
N TYR A 194 -19.32 2.67 -3.11
CA TYR A 194 -20.66 3.20 -2.92
C TYR A 194 -21.49 2.34 -1.94
N ASN A 195 -22.41 2.98 -1.24
CA ASN A 195 -23.36 2.30 -0.37
C ASN A 195 -24.45 1.61 -1.19
N THR A 196 -24.62 0.29 -1.03
CA THR A 196 -25.53 -0.52 -1.83
C THR A 196 -27.02 -0.30 -1.50
N GLU A 197 -27.33 0.32 -0.35
CA GLU A 197 -28.69 0.73 -0.02
C GLU A 197 -29.06 2.07 -0.68
N ALA A 198 -28.06 2.95 -0.83
CA ALA A 198 -28.25 4.24 -1.52
C ALA A 198 -28.26 4.07 -3.06
N PHE A 199 -27.49 3.12 -3.57
CA PHE A 199 -27.36 2.80 -5.00
C PHE A 199 -27.67 1.30 -5.27
N PRO A 200 -28.93 0.88 -5.15
CA PRO A 200 -29.30 -0.54 -5.25
C PRO A 200 -29.12 -1.13 -6.65
N ASP A 201 -29.07 -0.29 -7.68
CA ASP A 201 -28.84 -0.72 -9.07
C ASP A 201 -27.34 -0.76 -9.44
N GLY A 202 -26.45 -0.41 -8.48
CA GLY A 202 -25.01 -0.29 -8.69
C GLY A 202 -24.62 1.04 -9.32
N LEU A 203 -23.30 1.25 -9.44
CA LEU A 203 -22.68 2.39 -10.10
C LEU A 203 -21.58 1.89 -11.05
N ASP A 204 -21.44 2.57 -12.19
CA ASP A 204 -20.37 2.36 -13.18
C ASP A 204 -19.76 3.68 -13.68
N THR A 205 -20.02 4.78 -12.97
CA THR A 205 -19.58 6.14 -13.31
C THR A 205 -19.17 6.92 -12.07
N TRP A 206 -18.19 7.82 -12.23
CA TRP A 206 -17.77 8.78 -11.20
C TRP A 206 -18.77 9.93 -10.99
N ALA A 207 -19.87 10.02 -11.74
CA ALA A 207 -20.81 11.14 -11.67
C ALA A 207 -21.23 11.52 -10.23
N PRO A 208 -21.54 10.59 -9.29
CA PRO A 208 -21.88 10.95 -7.91
C PRO A 208 -20.80 11.71 -7.14
N MET A 209 -19.55 11.61 -7.58
CA MET A 209 -18.42 12.31 -6.99
C MET A 209 -18.32 13.77 -7.44
N TRP A 210 -18.93 14.12 -8.60
CA TRP A 210 -18.71 15.38 -9.28
C TRP A 210 -19.97 16.18 -9.53
N GLU A 211 -21.14 15.56 -9.54
CA GLU A 211 -22.40 16.17 -9.92
C GLU A 211 -23.31 16.39 -8.71
N ALA A 212 -23.79 17.63 -8.54
CA ALA A 212 -24.79 17.95 -7.52
C ALA A 212 -26.14 17.25 -7.80
N GLY A 213 -26.90 17.01 -6.74
CA GLY A 213 -28.23 16.39 -6.82
C GLY A 213 -28.22 14.87 -6.77
N SER A 214 -27.06 14.24 -6.61
CA SER A 214 -26.93 12.82 -6.28
C SER A 214 -27.46 12.54 -4.87
N VAL A 215 -27.91 11.31 -4.60
CA VAL A 215 -28.26 10.86 -3.25
C VAL A 215 -27.03 10.89 -2.31
N ALA A 216 -25.82 10.90 -2.85
CA ALA A 216 -24.57 11.01 -2.09
C ALA A 216 -24.16 12.44 -1.74
N GLU A 217 -24.91 13.49 -2.16
CA GLU A 217 -24.58 14.87 -1.84
C GLU A 217 -24.46 15.08 -0.33
N GLY A 218 -23.30 15.64 0.11
CA GLY A 218 -22.97 15.79 1.54
C GLY A 218 -22.44 14.51 2.22
N ALA A 219 -22.31 13.39 1.48
CA ALA A 219 -21.80 12.10 1.95
C ALA A 219 -20.77 11.49 0.99
N VAL A 220 -20.12 12.35 0.19
CA VAL A 220 -19.02 11.97 -0.72
C VAL A 220 -17.70 11.99 0.05
N SER A 221 -16.89 10.97 -0.11
CA SER A 221 -15.57 10.84 0.52
C SER A 221 -14.45 11.01 -0.50
N VAL A 222 -13.59 12.00 -0.27
CA VAL A 222 -12.52 12.45 -1.18
C VAL A 222 -11.15 12.14 -0.57
N TYR A 223 -10.20 11.66 -1.36
CA TYR A 223 -8.83 11.48 -0.90
C TYR A 223 -8.14 12.84 -0.71
N ASP A 224 -7.65 13.10 0.52
CA ASP A 224 -7.05 14.38 0.90
C ASP A 224 -5.58 14.47 0.52
N SER A 225 -5.33 14.61 -0.78
CA SER A 225 -3.97 14.69 -1.33
C SER A 225 -3.96 15.50 -2.64
N PRO A 226 -2.91 16.30 -2.91
CA PRO A 226 -2.76 17.02 -4.18
C PRO A 226 -2.86 16.14 -5.42
N ILE A 227 -2.49 14.86 -5.32
CA ILE A 227 -2.56 13.91 -6.44
C ILE A 227 -4.00 13.70 -6.91
N TYR A 228 -5.01 13.93 -6.06
CA TYR A 228 -6.43 13.82 -6.40
C TYR A 228 -6.88 14.83 -7.46
N ILE A 229 -6.09 15.87 -7.78
CA ILE A 229 -6.35 16.76 -8.92
C ILE A 229 -6.40 15.95 -10.23
N ALA A 230 -5.64 14.85 -10.32
CA ALA A 230 -5.70 13.96 -11.47
C ALA A 230 -7.05 13.24 -11.62
N ASP A 231 -7.75 12.94 -10.52
CA ASP A 231 -9.09 12.34 -10.55
C ASP A 231 -10.11 13.34 -11.13
N ALA A 232 -9.99 14.62 -10.79
CA ALA A 232 -10.79 15.67 -11.42
C ALA A 232 -10.47 15.81 -12.92
N ALA A 233 -9.18 15.76 -13.29
CA ALA A 233 -8.76 15.81 -14.68
C ALA A 233 -9.24 14.58 -15.49
N LEU A 234 -9.24 13.40 -14.89
CA LEU A 234 -9.77 12.16 -15.49
C LEU A 234 -11.27 12.29 -15.80
N TRP A 235 -12.04 12.81 -14.84
CA TRP A 235 -13.48 13.08 -15.08
C TRP A 235 -13.70 14.09 -16.20
N LEU A 236 -12.92 15.19 -16.21
CA LEU A 236 -12.99 16.18 -17.30
C LEU A 236 -12.56 15.60 -18.65
N MET A 237 -11.57 14.73 -18.68
CA MET A 237 -11.13 14.04 -19.89
C MET A 237 -12.28 13.24 -20.53
N ALA A 238 -13.09 12.60 -19.70
CA ALA A 238 -14.24 11.80 -20.14
C ALA A 238 -15.47 12.66 -20.51
N THR A 239 -15.73 13.75 -19.77
CA THR A 239 -17.00 14.50 -19.86
C THR A 239 -16.88 15.81 -20.64
N GLN A 240 -15.66 16.38 -20.79
CA GLN A 240 -15.39 17.64 -21.50
C GLN A 240 -14.23 17.45 -22.49
N PRO A 241 -14.39 16.62 -23.54
CA PRO A 241 -13.33 16.31 -24.49
C PRO A 241 -12.78 17.53 -25.25
N GLU A 242 -13.51 18.64 -25.30
CA GLU A 242 -13.06 19.92 -25.85
C GLU A 242 -11.88 20.54 -25.08
N LEU A 243 -11.63 20.15 -23.83
CA LEU A 243 -10.45 20.55 -23.08
C LEU A 243 -9.17 19.89 -23.62
N GLY A 244 -9.30 18.79 -24.38
CA GLY A 244 -8.16 18.11 -24.99
C GLY A 244 -7.20 17.47 -23.99
N ILE A 245 -7.68 17.11 -22.79
CA ILE A 245 -6.88 16.35 -21.81
C ILE A 245 -6.63 14.95 -22.35
N THR A 246 -5.36 14.55 -22.48
CA THR A 246 -4.94 13.23 -22.98
C THR A 246 -4.20 12.42 -21.91
N ASN A 247 -3.75 13.09 -20.85
CA ASN A 247 -3.11 12.48 -19.69
C ASN A 247 -3.47 13.33 -18.44
N PRO A 248 -4.09 12.75 -17.40
CA PRO A 248 -4.54 13.51 -16.23
C PRO A 248 -3.39 14.09 -15.40
N TYR A 249 -2.13 13.69 -15.64
CA TYR A 249 -0.93 14.23 -14.99
C TYR A 249 -0.17 15.22 -15.88
N ALA A 250 -0.67 15.55 -17.09
CA ALA A 250 -0.03 16.46 -18.03
C ALA A 250 -0.99 17.60 -18.39
N LEU A 251 -1.28 18.47 -17.43
CA LEU A 251 -2.25 19.55 -17.58
C LEU A 251 -1.54 20.86 -17.92
N ASP A 252 -1.91 21.50 -19.04
CA ASP A 252 -1.58 22.91 -19.22
C ASP A 252 -2.41 23.79 -18.27
N GLN A 253 -2.12 25.11 -18.23
CA GLN A 253 -2.78 26.01 -17.30
C GLN A 253 -4.31 26.02 -17.45
N THR A 254 -4.83 25.95 -18.67
CA THR A 254 -6.28 25.95 -18.91
C THR A 254 -6.95 24.68 -18.39
N GLN A 255 -6.32 23.54 -18.63
CA GLN A 255 -6.78 22.22 -18.17
C GLN A 255 -6.70 22.11 -16.65
N PHE A 256 -5.61 22.62 -16.07
CA PHE A 256 -5.41 22.67 -14.62
C PHE A 256 -6.45 23.57 -13.93
N ASP A 257 -6.67 24.78 -14.46
CA ASP A 257 -7.68 25.70 -13.92
C ASP A 257 -9.09 25.07 -13.96
N ALA A 258 -9.40 24.31 -15.02
CA ALA A 258 -10.68 23.59 -15.11
C ALA A 258 -10.79 22.47 -14.06
N ALA A 259 -9.70 21.73 -13.78
CA ALA A 259 -9.68 20.71 -12.74
C ALA A 259 -9.85 21.34 -11.34
N ILE A 260 -9.20 22.46 -11.06
CA ILE A 260 -9.37 23.20 -9.80
C ILE A 260 -10.81 23.71 -9.64
N ALA A 261 -11.39 24.31 -10.68
CA ALA A 261 -12.78 24.79 -10.65
C ALA A 261 -13.79 23.65 -10.41
N LEU A 262 -13.49 22.44 -10.92
CA LEU A 262 -14.31 21.26 -10.63
C LEU A 262 -14.20 20.85 -9.16
N LEU A 263 -12.99 20.85 -8.59
CA LEU A 263 -12.75 20.55 -7.17
C LEU A 263 -13.40 21.56 -6.25
N GLU A 264 -13.37 22.87 -6.58
CA GLU A 264 -14.12 23.91 -5.87
C GLU A 264 -15.63 23.61 -5.86
N SER A 265 -16.16 23.10 -6.97
CA SER A 265 -17.57 22.72 -7.06
C SER A 265 -17.87 21.46 -6.23
N GLN A 266 -16.92 20.55 -6.11
CA GLN A 266 -17.05 19.31 -5.33
C GLN A 266 -17.14 19.58 -3.83
N GLU A 267 -16.55 20.67 -3.32
CA GLU A 267 -16.64 21.03 -1.89
C GLU A 267 -18.09 21.12 -1.40
N ALA A 268 -19.02 21.54 -2.26
CA ALA A 268 -20.44 21.65 -1.90
C ALA A 268 -21.12 20.29 -1.68
N ILE A 269 -20.58 19.22 -2.23
CA ILE A 269 -21.13 17.84 -2.18
C ILE A 269 -20.26 16.89 -1.34
N ALA A 270 -19.01 17.26 -1.07
CA ALA A 270 -18.11 16.49 -0.23
C ALA A 270 -18.55 16.49 1.23
N GLY A 271 -18.61 15.32 1.84
CA GLY A 271 -18.89 15.14 3.27
C GLY A 271 -17.65 14.82 4.08
N GLN A 272 -16.63 14.28 3.42
CA GLN A 272 -15.39 13.84 4.08
C GLN A 272 -14.19 14.03 3.15
N TYR A 273 -13.08 14.48 3.72
CA TYR A 273 -11.75 14.38 3.12
C TYR A 273 -10.91 13.46 4.00
N TRP A 274 -10.33 12.40 3.40
CA TRP A 274 -9.63 11.36 4.15
C TRP A 274 -8.16 11.24 3.70
N ALA A 275 -7.30 11.15 4.67
CA ALA A 275 -5.91 10.72 4.54
C ALA A 275 -5.64 9.46 5.40
N ASP A 276 -6.52 9.20 6.38
CA ASP A 276 -6.49 8.01 7.23
C ASP A 276 -7.56 7.03 6.75
N TYR A 277 -7.13 5.89 6.22
CA TYR A 277 -7.99 4.83 5.70
C TYR A 277 -8.90 4.22 6.78
N VAL A 278 -8.49 4.22 8.06
CA VAL A 278 -9.31 3.71 9.17
C VAL A 278 -10.53 4.60 9.38
N VAL A 279 -10.35 5.93 9.26
CA VAL A 279 -11.44 6.90 9.35
C VAL A 279 -12.42 6.71 8.19
N GLN A 280 -11.91 6.50 6.98
CA GLN A 280 -12.76 6.23 5.83
C GLN A 280 -13.55 4.92 5.98
N ALA A 281 -12.88 3.83 6.38
CA ALA A 281 -13.54 2.54 6.62
C ALA A 281 -14.64 2.65 7.69
N GLY A 282 -14.41 3.40 8.77
CA GLY A 282 -15.42 3.69 9.79
C GLY A 282 -16.67 4.33 9.20
N SER A 283 -16.49 5.30 8.30
CA SER A 283 -17.62 5.98 7.61
C SER A 283 -18.38 5.06 6.64
N MET A 284 -17.73 4.04 6.08
CA MET A 284 -18.39 2.99 5.31
C MET A 284 -19.24 2.08 6.21
N VAL A 285 -18.68 1.69 7.37
CA VAL A 285 -19.34 0.79 8.34
C VAL A 285 -20.57 1.44 8.96
N ASP A 286 -20.47 2.71 9.35
CA ASP A 286 -21.60 3.42 9.97
C ASP A 286 -22.60 4.00 8.95
N GLY A 287 -22.31 3.89 7.64
CA GLY A 287 -23.18 4.30 6.54
C GLY A 287 -23.26 5.81 6.32
N THR A 288 -22.34 6.60 6.88
CA THR A 288 -22.24 8.04 6.64
C THR A 288 -21.59 8.38 5.30
N LEU A 289 -20.76 7.47 4.75
CA LEU A 289 -20.24 7.54 3.40
C LEU A 289 -21.23 6.86 2.44
N LEU A 290 -21.66 7.58 1.39
CA LEU A 290 -22.54 7.04 0.36
C LEU A 290 -21.85 6.82 -0.98
N ALA A 291 -20.83 7.60 -1.32
CA ALA A 291 -19.93 7.38 -2.45
C ALA A 291 -18.54 7.93 -2.13
N GLY A 292 -17.49 7.37 -2.71
CA GLY A 292 -16.13 7.85 -2.44
C GLY A 292 -15.09 7.20 -3.34
N THR A 293 -13.92 7.85 -3.46
CA THR A 293 -12.73 7.18 -3.96
C THR A 293 -12.09 6.41 -2.81
N THR A 294 -11.62 5.19 -3.07
CA THR A 294 -11.00 4.33 -2.05
C THR A 294 -10.02 3.35 -2.68
N TRP A 295 -9.24 2.69 -1.84
CA TRP A 295 -8.46 1.51 -2.21
C TRP A 295 -9.26 0.24 -1.91
N GLN A 296 -9.10 -0.79 -2.74
CA GLN A 296 -9.86 -2.02 -2.58
C GLN A 296 -9.65 -2.66 -1.20
N VAL A 297 -8.44 -2.59 -0.65
CA VAL A 297 -8.13 -3.08 0.72
C VAL A 297 -9.01 -2.41 1.79
N VAL A 298 -9.26 -1.10 1.69
CA VAL A 298 -10.09 -0.36 2.65
C VAL A 298 -11.54 -0.81 2.56
N ALA A 299 -12.04 -1.00 1.33
CA ALA A 299 -13.39 -1.52 1.11
C ALA A 299 -13.53 -2.95 1.65
N ASN A 300 -12.57 -3.85 1.37
CA ASN A 300 -12.58 -5.23 1.87
C ASN A 300 -12.58 -5.28 3.41
N PHE A 301 -11.79 -4.39 4.04
CA PHE A 301 -11.79 -4.25 5.49
C PHE A 301 -13.15 -3.81 6.01
N ALA A 302 -13.74 -2.75 5.45
CA ALA A 302 -15.04 -2.26 5.86
C ALA A 302 -16.16 -3.30 5.64
N GLU A 303 -16.14 -4.07 4.54
CA GLU A 303 -17.06 -5.18 4.29
C GLU A 303 -16.91 -6.28 5.35
N GLY A 304 -15.69 -6.59 5.76
CA GLY A 304 -15.40 -7.52 6.86
C GLY A 304 -16.02 -7.10 8.19
N GLU A 305 -16.14 -5.81 8.44
CA GLU A 305 -16.81 -5.19 9.58
C GLU A 305 -18.33 -5.01 9.38
N GLY A 306 -18.86 -5.38 8.21
CA GLY A 306 -20.29 -5.40 7.92
C GLY A 306 -20.83 -4.19 7.17
N ALA A 307 -19.96 -3.36 6.58
CA ALA A 307 -20.38 -2.26 5.71
C ALA A 307 -21.20 -2.78 4.52
N LYS A 308 -22.22 -2.04 4.15
CA LYS A 308 -23.10 -2.35 3.00
C LYS A 308 -22.65 -1.55 1.79
N ILE A 309 -21.50 -1.90 1.27
CA ILE A 309 -20.85 -1.23 0.16
C ILE A 309 -20.58 -2.18 -1.00
N ALA A 310 -20.23 -1.63 -2.13
CA ALA A 310 -19.58 -2.31 -3.22
C ALA A 310 -18.58 -1.37 -3.88
N THR A 311 -17.65 -1.93 -4.64
CA THR A 311 -16.63 -1.18 -5.36
C THR A 311 -16.74 -1.44 -6.85
N THR A 312 -16.33 -0.47 -7.66
CA THR A 312 -16.21 -0.61 -9.10
C THR A 312 -15.09 0.28 -9.63
N LYS A 313 -14.47 -0.12 -10.73
CA LYS A 313 -13.71 0.79 -11.58
C LYS A 313 -14.70 1.35 -12.60
N PRO A 314 -15.02 2.66 -12.55
CA PRO A 314 -16.00 3.26 -13.47
C PRO A 314 -15.56 3.20 -14.93
N ALA A 315 -16.54 3.39 -15.83
CA ALA A 315 -16.32 3.34 -17.28
C ALA A 315 -15.39 4.46 -17.80
N GLU A 316 -15.27 5.55 -17.07
CA GLU A 316 -14.34 6.63 -17.38
C GLU A 316 -12.87 6.27 -17.07
N GLY A 317 -12.62 5.10 -16.49
CA GLY A 317 -11.31 4.68 -15.99
C GLY A 317 -11.08 5.10 -14.54
N ALA A 318 -9.85 4.92 -14.07
CA ALA A 318 -9.44 5.27 -12.71
C ALA A 318 -8.00 5.78 -12.66
N THR A 319 -7.66 6.54 -11.63
CA THR A 319 -6.27 6.68 -11.21
C THR A 319 -5.84 5.42 -10.45
N GLY A 320 -4.54 5.20 -10.28
CA GLY A 320 -4.03 4.03 -9.59
C GLY A 320 -2.59 4.22 -9.14
N TRP A 321 -2.04 3.22 -8.49
CA TRP A 321 -0.69 3.25 -7.96
C TRP A 321 0.02 1.92 -8.23
N SER A 322 1.34 2.01 -8.31
CA SER A 322 2.23 0.84 -8.34
C SER A 322 3.47 1.20 -7.54
N ASP A 323 3.61 0.54 -6.40
CA ASP A 323 4.70 0.84 -5.49
C ASP A 323 5.98 0.15 -5.90
N THR A 324 7.09 0.78 -5.59
CA THR A 324 8.40 0.34 -6.03
C THR A 324 9.40 0.36 -4.88
N TRP A 325 10.09 -0.75 -4.67
CA TRP A 325 11.21 -0.86 -3.76
C TRP A 325 12.47 -0.28 -4.41
N MET A 326 13.14 0.64 -3.71
CA MET A 326 14.30 1.37 -4.22
C MET A 326 15.45 1.39 -3.23
N LEU A 327 16.68 1.36 -3.75
CA LEU A 327 17.91 1.46 -2.99
C LEU A 327 18.35 2.92 -2.85
N SER A 328 18.66 3.38 -1.63
CA SER A 328 19.22 4.72 -1.38
C SER A 328 20.62 4.87 -1.96
N THR A 329 20.93 6.04 -2.54
CA THR A 329 22.32 6.39 -2.90
C THR A 329 23.22 6.56 -1.68
N LYS A 330 22.64 6.70 -0.49
CA LYS A 330 23.31 6.91 0.79
C LYS A 330 23.26 5.68 1.70
N ALA A 331 22.79 4.52 1.17
CA ALA A 331 22.62 3.30 1.94
C ALA A 331 23.90 2.92 2.69
N ALA A 332 23.77 2.74 4.00
CA ALA A 332 24.84 2.17 4.84
C ALA A 332 24.92 0.65 4.71
N ASN A 333 23.78 0.02 4.36
CA ASN A 333 23.60 -1.42 4.26
C ASN A 333 23.06 -1.83 2.86
N PRO A 334 23.77 -1.50 1.77
CA PRO A 334 23.25 -1.67 0.41
C PRO A 334 23.03 -3.14 0.03
N ASN A 335 23.84 -4.09 0.52
CA ASN A 335 23.63 -5.50 0.17
C ASN A 335 22.40 -6.08 0.89
N CYS A 336 22.19 -5.76 2.18
CA CYS A 336 20.96 -6.16 2.86
C CYS A 336 19.72 -5.56 2.21
N MET A 337 19.78 -4.30 1.71
CA MET A 337 18.67 -3.70 0.97
C MET A 337 18.42 -4.40 -0.38
N LYS A 338 19.44 -4.74 -1.14
CA LYS A 338 19.32 -5.50 -2.38
C LYS A 338 18.68 -6.88 -2.13
N LEU A 339 19.13 -7.58 -1.07
CA LEU A 339 18.54 -8.85 -0.67
C LEU A 339 17.07 -8.69 -0.30
N TRP A 340 16.71 -7.62 0.41
CA TRP A 340 15.31 -7.32 0.74
C TRP A 340 14.47 -7.09 -0.52
N MET A 341 14.94 -6.27 -1.44
CA MET A 341 14.24 -5.97 -2.70
C MET A 341 13.99 -7.24 -3.51
N ASP A 342 14.96 -8.16 -3.58
CA ASP A 342 14.83 -9.44 -4.29
C ASP A 342 13.89 -10.41 -3.53
N TRP A 343 13.99 -10.46 -2.19
CA TRP A 343 13.15 -11.28 -1.33
C TRP A 343 11.68 -10.89 -1.41
N ILE A 344 11.35 -9.61 -1.16
CA ILE A 344 9.97 -9.13 -1.10
C ILE A 344 9.27 -9.22 -2.47
N SER A 345 10.03 -9.26 -3.55
CA SER A 345 9.54 -9.49 -4.91
C SER A 345 9.57 -10.97 -5.34
N SER A 346 10.03 -11.90 -4.46
CA SER A 346 10.00 -13.33 -4.72
C SER A 346 8.57 -13.88 -4.72
N PRO A 347 8.33 -15.04 -5.35
CA PRO A 347 6.97 -15.58 -5.45
C PRO A 347 6.26 -15.71 -4.10
N TRP A 348 6.96 -16.24 -3.08
CA TRP A 348 6.35 -16.50 -1.79
C TRP A 348 6.14 -15.23 -0.97
N ALA A 349 7.18 -14.40 -0.81
CA ALA A 349 7.09 -13.19 0.01
C ALA A 349 6.13 -12.16 -0.61
N ASN A 350 6.18 -11.99 -1.93
CA ASN A 350 5.25 -11.09 -2.62
C ASN A 350 3.80 -11.54 -2.50
N ALA A 351 3.52 -12.87 -2.60
CA ALA A 351 2.18 -13.40 -2.37
C ALA A 351 1.68 -13.11 -0.96
N GLN A 352 2.53 -13.31 0.07
CA GLN A 352 2.16 -13.04 1.46
C GLN A 352 1.88 -11.55 1.70
N ALA A 353 2.78 -10.67 1.24
CA ALA A 353 2.68 -9.24 1.44
C ALA A 353 1.47 -8.65 0.71
N THR A 354 1.26 -9.02 -0.55
CA THR A 354 0.15 -8.48 -1.34
C THR A 354 -1.21 -9.06 -0.92
N GLU A 355 -1.26 -10.31 -0.44
CA GLU A 355 -2.49 -10.86 0.14
C GLU A 355 -2.85 -10.19 1.46
N TYR A 356 -1.86 -9.94 2.32
CA TYR A 356 -2.04 -9.23 3.59
C TYR A 356 -2.52 -7.80 3.37
N PHE A 357 -1.84 -7.07 2.50
CA PHE A 357 -2.18 -5.68 2.19
C PHE A 357 -3.49 -5.57 1.40
N GLY A 358 -3.77 -6.49 0.47
CA GLY A 358 -4.93 -6.47 -0.41
C GLY A 358 -4.66 -5.68 -1.69
N GLU A 359 -3.71 -6.16 -2.50
CA GLU A 359 -3.33 -5.59 -3.80
C GLU A 359 -2.98 -6.67 -4.82
N ALA A 360 -2.87 -6.29 -6.09
CA ALA A 360 -2.38 -7.18 -7.13
C ALA A 360 -0.87 -7.41 -6.96
N PRO A 361 -0.39 -8.67 -6.82
CA PRO A 361 1.03 -8.95 -6.73
C PRO A 361 1.78 -8.55 -8.00
N SER A 362 3.05 -8.15 -7.84
CA SER A 362 3.93 -7.91 -8.98
C SER A 362 4.51 -9.20 -9.56
N ASN A 363 4.68 -10.23 -8.75
CA ASN A 363 5.25 -11.51 -9.18
C ASN A 363 4.16 -12.46 -9.70
N ARG A 364 4.26 -12.84 -10.99
CA ARG A 364 3.26 -13.72 -11.64
C ARG A 364 3.10 -15.10 -11.01
N LYS A 365 4.13 -15.59 -10.33
CA LYS A 365 4.07 -16.89 -9.62
C LYS A 365 3.42 -16.78 -8.25
N GLY A 366 3.30 -15.57 -7.71
CA GLY A 366 2.67 -15.30 -6.41
C GLY A 366 1.21 -15.74 -6.37
N CYS A 367 0.49 -15.60 -7.47
CA CYS A 367 -0.94 -15.97 -7.55
C CYS A 367 -1.23 -17.45 -7.16
N ALA A 368 -0.30 -18.35 -7.39
CA ALA A 368 -0.44 -19.76 -7.00
C ALA A 368 -0.14 -20.00 -5.50
N LEU A 369 0.38 -19.01 -4.80
CA LEU A 369 0.89 -19.12 -3.43
C LEU A 369 0.05 -18.34 -2.41
N THR A 370 -0.92 -17.54 -2.84
CA THR A 370 -1.88 -16.87 -1.95
C THR A 370 -2.77 -17.89 -1.25
N ALA A 371 -3.07 -17.68 0.03
CA ALA A 371 -3.97 -18.55 0.80
C ALA A 371 -5.42 -18.43 0.32
N ASN A 372 -5.81 -17.24 -0.17
CA ASN A 372 -7.08 -17.03 -0.87
C ASN A 372 -6.90 -17.31 -2.36
N ALA A 373 -7.45 -18.41 -2.85
CA ALA A 373 -7.34 -18.81 -4.27
C ALA A 373 -7.93 -17.78 -5.26
N ASP A 374 -8.83 -16.91 -4.79
CA ASP A 374 -9.47 -15.88 -5.60
C ASP A 374 -8.74 -14.53 -5.56
N HIS A 375 -7.62 -14.42 -4.80
CA HIS A 375 -6.91 -13.15 -4.56
C HIS A 375 -6.54 -12.45 -5.88
N CYS A 376 -5.83 -13.13 -6.76
CA CYS A 376 -5.38 -12.52 -8.02
C CYS A 376 -6.53 -12.17 -8.97
N THR A 377 -7.64 -12.90 -8.92
CA THR A 377 -8.85 -12.55 -9.68
C THR A 377 -9.51 -11.30 -9.09
N MET A 378 -9.61 -11.24 -7.75
CA MET A 378 -10.21 -10.13 -7.04
C MET A 378 -9.46 -8.81 -7.29
N PHE A 379 -8.13 -8.89 -7.37
CA PHE A 379 -7.25 -7.73 -7.58
C PHE A 379 -6.78 -7.60 -9.04
N HIS A 380 -7.37 -8.34 -9.99
CA HIS A 380 -7.08 -8.25 -11.43
C HIS A 380 -5.59 -8.42 -11.79
N ALA A 381 -4.83 -9.22 -11.03
CA ALA A 381 -3.38 -9.32 -11.19
C ALA A 381 -2.95 -9.77 -12.59
N GLU A 382 -3.69 -10.70 -13.20
CA GLU A 382 -3.43 -11.29 -14.51
C GLU A 382 -4.27 -10.69 -15.65
N ASP A 383 -5.15 -9.74 -15.34
CA ASP A 383 -6.07 -9.10 -16.29
C ASP A 383 -5.51 -7.75 -16.77
N GLU A 384 -4.60 -7.79 -17.74
CA GLU A 384 -3.99 -6.57 -18.28
C GLU A 384 -5.01 -5.63 -18.95
N ASP A 385 -6.15 -6.14 -19.43
CA ASP A 385 -7.21 -5.31 -20.02
C ASP A 385 -7.85 -4.40 -18.96
N TYR A 386 -7.97 -4.87 -17.70
CA TYR A 386 -8.44 -4.06 -16.58
C TYR A 386 -7.57 -2.83 -16.32
N TRP A 387 -6.26 -2.93 -16.56
CA TRP A 387 -5.27 -1.89 -16.27
C TRP A 387 -5.07 -0.89 -17.41
N THR A 388 -5.68 -1.11 -18.57
CA THR A 388 -5.47 -0.28 -19.76
C THR A 388 -5.90 1.17 -19.56
N ASP A 389 -6.96 1.42 -18.80
CA ASP A 389 -7.51 2.73 -18.46
C ASP A 389 -7.30 3.11 -17.00
N VAL A 390 -6.27 2.53 -16.37
CA VAL A 390 -5.77 2.96 -15.05
C VAL A 390 -4.56 3.86 -15.24
N TRP A 391 -4.69 5.10 -14.77
CA TRP A 391 -3.66 6.13 -14.84
C TRP A 391 -2.84 6.12 -13.55
N TYR A 392 -1.63 5.56 -13.61
CA TYR A 392 -0.79 5.42 -12.44
C TYR A 392 -0.26 6.77 -11.93
N TRP A 393 -0.28 6.97 -10.63
CA TRP A 393 0.24 8.16 -9.96
C TRP A 393 1.62 8.53 -10.48
N THR A 394 1.74 9.77 -10.90
CA THR A 394 2.92 10.29 -11.60
C THR A 394 3.12 11.74 -11.20
N THR A 395 4.37 12.14 -10.96
CA THR A 395 4.71 13.55 -10.68
C THR A 395 4.49 14.39 -11.91
N ALA A 396 3.58 15.36 -11.84
CA ALA A 396 3.40 16.34 -12.92
C ALA A 396 4.66 17.23 -13.05
N THR A 397 5.11 17.46 -14.28
CA THR A 397 6.31 18.23 -14.63
C THR A 397 6.00 19.36 -15.60
N GLU A 398 6.88 20.38 -15.69
CA GLU A 398 6.75 21.46 -16.69
C GLU A 398 6.83 20.92 -18.12
N GLU A 399 7.65 19.90 -18.35
CA GLU A 399 7.66 19.14 -19.58
C GLU A 399 6.46 18.19 -19.59
N CYS A 400 5.57 18.33 -20.56
CA CYS A 400 4.32 17.60 -20.57
C CYS A 400 4.52 16.10 -20.80
N LEU A 401 4.05 15.26 -19.85
CA LEU A 401 4.17 13.81 -19.88
C LEU A 401 3.44 13.15 -21.06
N ASP A 402 2.53 13.86 -21.72
CA ASP A 402 1.84 13.42 -22.94
C ASP A 402 2.60 13.76 -24.23
N GLY A 403 3.80 14.34 -24.10
CA GLY A 403 4.71 14.65 -25.21
C GLY A 403 4.39 15.95 -25.95
N ARG A 404 3.44 16.77 -25.49
CA ARG A 404 3.24 18.13 -26.02
C ARG A 404 4.47 18.99 -25.74
N THR A 405 4.93 19.72 -26.74
CA THR A 405 6.11 20.61 -26.64
C THR A 405 5.81 22.08 -26.96
N ASP A 406 4.59 22.35 -27.35
CA ASP A 406 4.08 23.69 -27.70
C ASP A 406 3.42 24.42 -26.54
N VAL A 407 3.26 23.72 -25.40
CA VAL A 407 2.74 24.23 -24.15
C VAL A 407 3.65 23.82 -22.99
N THR A 408 3.52 24.50 -21.85
CA THR A 408 4.14 24.11 -20.57
C THR A 408 3.06 23.54 -19.67
N CYS A 409 3.30 22.38 -19.10
CA CYS A 409 2.40 21.77 -18.12
C CYS A 409 2.64 22.33 -16.72
N VAL A 410 1.61 22.25 -15.88
CA VAL A 410 1.65 22.74 -14.51
C VAL A 410 2.38 21.72 -13.63
N PRO A 411 3.53 22.07 -13.02
CA PRO A 411 4.31 21.13 -12.23
C PRO A 411 3.66 20.81 -10.88
N TYR A 412 4.02 19.67 -10.30
CA TYR A 412 3.43 19.16 -9.05
C TYR A 412 3.53 20.15 -7.87
N THR A 413 4.53 21.01 -7.83
CA THR A 413 4.62 22.08 -6.81
C THR A 413 3.43 23.04 -6.84
N GLU A 414 2.91 23.32 -8.04
CA GLU A 414 1.70 24.15 -8.17
C GLU A 414 0.44 23.36 -7.82
N TRP A 415 0.42 22.04 -8.02
CA TRP A 415 -0.66 21.17 -7.54
C TRP A 415 -0.76 21.22 -6.02
N VAL A 416 0.38 21.10 -5.33
CA VAL A 416 0.44 21.22 -3.85
C VAL A 416 -0.07 22.59 -3.39
N ASN A 417 0.35 23.68 -4.05
CA ASN A 417 -0.09 25.04 -3.72
C ASN A 417 -1.61 25.19 -3.89
N ALA A 418 -2.15 24.72 -5.02
CA ALA A 418 -3.58 24.80 -5.31
C ALA A 418 -4.41 23.94 -4.34
N TRP A 419 -3.97 22.70 -4.07
CA TRP A 419 -4.63 21.83 -3.10
C TRP A 419 -4.68 22.46 -1.70
N ASN A 420 -3.55 23.01 -1.23
CA ASN A 420 -3.51 23.70 0.05
C ASN A 420 -4.42 24.92 0.09
N ALA A 421 -4.59 25.62 -1.03
CA ALA A 421 -5.52 26.76 -1.12
C ALA A 421 -6.98 26.31 -1.08
N LEU A 422 -7.32 25.18 -1.73
CA LEU A 422 -8.66 24.57 -1.66
C LEU A 422 -9.01 24.11 -0.24
N ARG A 423 -8.02 23.67 0.54
CA ARG A 423 -8.21 23.10 1.88
C ARG A 423 -8.10 24.14 3.02
N ALA A 424 -7.78 25.42 2.73
CA ALA A 424 -7.60 26.50 3.71
C ALA A 424 -8.92 27.13 4.16
#